data_c481922d26a31fa4088bc02fe15c94af
#
_entry.id   c481922d26a31fa4088bc02fe15c94af
#
_cell.length_a   1.000
_cell.length_b   1.000
_cell.length_c   1.000
_cell.angle_alpha   90.00
_cell.angle_beta   90.00
_cell.angle_gamma   90.00
#
_symmetry.space_group_name_H-M   'P 1'
#
loop_
_entity.id
_entity.type
_entity.pdbx_description
1 polymer ?
#
loop_
_entity_poly.entity_id
_entity_poly.type
_entity_poly.pdbx_seq_one_letter_code
_entity_poly.pdbx_strand_id
1 'polypeptide(L)'
;MGKTQFLSADDAVALIGDESVVGLVGGGGGLVEASLLHEAVERRFLKTGHPRNLTCIHALGIGDRQEQGMNRFAHKGMTSRVIGGHWVWSPRMQQMARDNDIEAYVLPGGVIMQLMREVAAGRPGLITHVGLGTFVDPRVEGGQMNESAKANLTEVITIDGKDYLRYLPISVSVALLRGSYADEDGNISLEEEPANLDIYAMAAAAHNSGGKVIFQVKGRVPSN
;
A
#
# COMPACT_ATOMS: atom_id res chain seq x y z
N MET A 1 18.56 -4.35 15.41
CA MET A 1 18.31 -4.20 13.97
C MET A 1 18.58 -5.54 13.31
N GLY A 2 17.65 -6.07 12.53
CA GLY A 2 17.87 -7.28 11.73
C GLY A 2 18.88 -6.97 10.62
N LYS A 3 19.74 -7.96 10.26
CA LYS A 3 20.65 -7.83 9.12
C LYS A 3 19.85 -7.76 7.82
N THR A 4 20.28 -6.91 6.89
CA THR A 4 19.80 -6.89 5.51
C THR A 4 20.00 -8.25 4.87
N GLN A 5 18.98 -8.76 4.18
CA GLN A 5 19.01 -10.03 3.48
C GLN A 5 18.77 -9.82 2.00
N PHE A 6 19.59 -10.44 1.18
CA PHE A 6 19.38 -10.48 -0.26
C PHE A 6 18.78 -11.82 -0.64
N LEU A 7 17.57 -11.78 -1.13
CA LEU A 7 16.72 -12.95 -1.41
C LEU A 7 16.31 -12.98 -2.88
N SER A 8 15.91 -14.16 -3.36
CA SER A 8 15.11 -14.21 -4.58
C SER A 8 13.75 -13.58 -4.36
N ALA A 9 13.06 -13.21 -5.43
CA ALA A 9 11.70 -12.66 -5.31
C ALA A 9 10.75 -13.67 -4.63
N ASP A 10 10.88 -14.96 -4.94
CA ASP A 10 10.05 -16.02 -4.36
C ASP A 10 10.31 -16.20 -2.84
N ASP A 11 11.59 -16.16 -2.41
CA ASP A 11 11.93 -16.24 -0.98
C ASP A 11 11.48 -14.97 -0.22
N ALA A 12 11.61 -13.80 -0.84
CA ALA A 12 11.19 -12.55 -0.25
C ALA A 12 9.68 -12.50 -0.01
N VAL A 13 8.87 -12.91 -1.01
CA VAL A 13 7.41 -12.93 -0.87
C VAL A 13 6.90 -14.07 0.02
N ALA A 14 7.70 -15.09 0.29
CA ALA A 14 7.38 -16.12 1.29
C ALA A 14 7.25 -15.54 2.70
N LEU A 15 7.83 -14.37 2.95
CA LEU A 15 7.72 -13.62 4.21
C LEU A 15 6.36 -12.95 4.42
N ILE A 16 5.49 -12.90 3.41
CA ILE A 16 4.15 -12.31 3.49
C ILE A 16 3.20 -13.37 4.03
N GLY A 17 2.65 -13.14 5.22
CA GLY A 17 1.64 -14.02 5.82
C GLY A 17 0.23 -13.73 5.31
N ASP A 18 -0.70 -14.60 5.66
CA ASP A 18 -2.12 -14.34 5.50
C ASP A 18 -2.54 -13.13 6.35
N GLU A 19 -3.59 -12.43 5.94
CA GLU A 19 -4.15 -11.25 6.61
C GLU A 19 -3.17 -10.05 6.71
N SER A 20 -2.03 -10.11 6.01
CA SER A 20 -1.07 -9.01 6.00
C SER A 20 -1.66 -7.73 5.39
N VAL A 21 -1.31 -6.59 6.00
CA VAL A 21 -1.51 -5.27 5.40
C VAL A 21 -0.30 -4.97 4.53
N VAL A 22 -0.51 -4.95 3.22
CA VAL A 22 0.54 -4.78 2.19
C VAL A 22 0.54 -3.35 1.68
N GLY A 23 1.58 -2.61 1.98
CA GLY A 23 1.83 -1.29 1.43
C GLY A 23 2.50 -1.38 0.05
N LEU A 24 1.89 -0.74 -0.94
CA LEU A 24 2.34 -0.74 -2.33
C LEU A 24 2.61 0.69 -2.79
N VAL A 25 3.75 0.91 -3.42
CA VAL A 25 4.10 2.21 -3.99
C VAL A 25 4.32 2.07 -5.49
N GLY A 26 3.78 3.04 -6.23
CA GLY A 26 3.91 3.11 -7.67
C GLY A 26 2.94 4.10 -8.28
N GLY A 27 3.05 4.29 -9.57
CA GLY A 27 2.14 5.09 -10.39
C GLY A 27 1.73 4.33 -11.64
N GLY A 28 0.66 4.77 -12.29
CA GLY A 28 0.14 4.09 -13.47
C GLY A 28 1.17 3.88 -14.58
N GLY A 29 1.09 2.72 -15.24
CA GLY A 29 2.01 2.34 -16.31
C GLY A 29 3.34 1.78 -15.83
N GLY A 30 3.44 1.30 -14.59
CA GLY A 30 4.65 0.66 -14.06
C GLY A 30 5.64 1.62 -13.41
N LEU A 31 5.28 2.89 -13.24
CA LEU A 31 6.14 3.88 -12.62
C LEU A 31 6.48 3.47 -11.17
N VAL A 32 7.76 3.18 -10.90
CA VAL A 32 8.27 2.81 -9.55
C VAL A 32 7.58 1.56 -8.93
N GLU A 33 6.87 0.77 -9.74
CA GLU A 33 6.21 -0.44 -9.27
C GLU A 33 7.22 -1.59 -9.06
N ALA A 34 7.13 -2.29 -7.94
CA ALA A 34 7.94 -3.47 -7.64
C ALA A 34 7.39 -4.71 -8.39
N SER A 35 7.38 -4.65 -9.73
CA SER A 35 6.67 -5.57 -10.60
C SER A 35 7.05 -7.04 -10.41
N LEU A 36 8.35 -7.35 -10.17
CA LEU A 36 8.81 -8.72 -9.91
C LEU A 36 8.26 -9.26 -8.58
N LEU A 37 8.16 -8.41 -7.56
CA LEU A 37 7.57 -8.81 -6.28
C LEU A 37 6.06 -9.03 -6.44
N HIS A 38 5.36 -8.15 -7.15
CA HIS A 38 3.92 -8.32 -7.41
C HIS A 38 3.64 -9.64 -8.15
N GLU A 39 4.44 -9.94 -9.18
CA GLU A 39 4.36 -11.21 -9.93
C GLU A 39 4.66 -12.42 -9.03
N ALA A 40 5.68 -12.35 -8.18
CA ALA A 40 6.02 -13.44 -7.28
C ALA A 40 4.93 -13.71 -6.23
N VAL A 41 4.26 -12.66 -5.71
CA VAL A 41 3.11 -12.82 -4.81
C VAL A 41 1.96 -13.52 -5.51
N GLU A 42 1.59 -13.09 -6.73
CA GLU A 42 0.55 -13.73 -7.54
C GLU A 42 0.88 -15.20 -7.82
N ARG A 43 2.09 -15.48 -8.32
CA ARG A 43 2.56 -16.84 -8.62
C ARG A 43 2.49 -17.74 -7.39
N ARG A 44 2.91 -17.25 -6.22
CA ARG A 44 2.81 -17.99 -4.95
C ARG A 44 1.36 -18.29 -4.60
N PHE A 45 0.46 -17.30 -4.70
CA PHE A 45 -0.96 -17.50 -4.42
C PHE A 45 -1.58 -18.54 -5.35
N LEU A 46 -1.36 -18.43 -6.65
CA LEU A 46 -1.89 -19.38 -7.64
C LEU A 46 -1.38 -20.83 -7.43
N LYS A 47 -0.16 -20.97 -6.91
CA LYS A 47 0.45 -22.28 -6.64
C LYS A 47 0.01 -22.88 -5.30
N THR A 48 -0.17 -22.08 -4.26
CA THR A 48 -0.30 -22.55 -2.88
C THR A 48 -1.63 -22.15 -2.21
N GLY A 49 -2.37 -21.22 -2.78
CA GLY A 49 -3.53 -20.59 -2.14
C GLY A 49 -3.15 -19.57 -1.06
N HIS A 50 -1.87 -19.20 -0.94
CA HIS A 50 -1.36 -18.22 0.04
C HIS A 50 -0.45 -17.19 -0.63
N PRO A 51 -0.37 -15.94 -0.14
CA PRO A 51 -1.08 -15.41 1.04
C PRO A 51 -2.58 -15.16 0.79
N ARG A 52 -3.40 -15.19 1.83
CA ARG A 52 -4.86 -14.99 1.78
C ARG A 52 -5.28 -13.75 2.56
N ASN A 53 -6.45 -13.21 2.19
CA ASN A 53 -7.14 -12.13 2.90
C ASN A 53 -6.27 -10.88 3.11
N LEU A 54 -5.47 -10.54 2.10
CA LEU A 54 -4.62 -9.36 2.17
C LEU A 54 -5.45 -8.06 2.20
N THR A 55 -4.98 -7.10 2.98
CA THR A 55 -5.36 -5.69 2.85
C THR A 55 -4.29 -4.97 2.06
N CYS A 56 -4.61 -4.43 0.89
CA CYS A 56 -3.68 -3.63 0.08
C CYS A 56 -3.91 -2.14 0.29
N ILE A 57 -2.83 -1.38 0.50
CA ILE A 57 -2.89 0.09 0.61
C ILE A 57 -1.95 0.73 -0.40
N HIS A 58 -2.45 1.72 -1.17
CA HIS A 58 -1.68 2.47 -2.16
C HIS A 58 -2.22 3.88 -2.36
N ALA A 59 -1.33 4.86 -2.47
CA ALA A 59 -1.72 6.27 -2.63
C ALA A 59 -2.09 6.63 -4.07
N LEU A 60 -1.37 6.11 -5.06
CA LEU A 60 -1.59 6.34 -6.48
C LEU A 60 -2.16 5.09 -7.15
N GLY A 61 -2.67 5.22 -8.36
CA GLY A 61 -3.09 4.07 -9.16
C GLY A 61 -1.89 3.22 -9.56
N ILE A 62 -1.98 1.91 -9.35
CA ILE A 62 -0.93 0.94 -9.64
C ILE A 62 -1.45 -0.05 -10.68
N GLY A 63 -0.68 -0.28 -11.75
CA GLY A 63 -1.02 -1.20 -12.84
C GLY A 63 -0.87 -0.60 -14.22
N ASP A 64 -1.28 -1.37 -15.22
CA ASP A 64 -1.15 -1.06 -16.65
C ASP A 64 -2.48 -1.08 -17.40
N ARG A 65 -3.60 -1.16 -16.70
CA ARG A 65 -4.96 -1.39 -17.21
C ARG A 65 -5.20 -2.78 -17.81
N GLN A 66 -4.27 -3.72 -17.61
CA GLN A 66 -4.35 -5.09 -18.11
C GLN A 66 -4.07 -6.10 -17.00
N GLU A 67 -2.80 -6.40 -16.73
CA GLU A 67 -2.41 -7.48 -15.83
C GLU A 67 -1.47 -7.08 -14.70
N GLN A 68 -0.73 -5.96 -14.85
CA GLN A 68 0.31 -5.58 -13.90
C GLN A 68 -0.24 -4.84 -12.66
N GLY A 69 0.64 -4.65 -11.70
CA GLY A 69 0.36 -3.90 -10.48
C GLY A 69 -0.75 -4.54 -9.65
N MET A 70 -1.76 -3.77 -9.27
CA MET A 70 -2.89 -4.24 -8.46
C MET A 70 -3.74 -5.32 -9.15
N ASN A 71 -3.67 -5.46 -10.48
CA ASN A 71 -4.38 -6.55 -11.17
C ASN A 71 -3.86 -7.93 -10.76
N ARG A 72 -2.56 -8.04 -10.38
CA ARG A 72 -1.95 -9.29 -9.88
C ARG A 72 -2.45 -9.72 -8.50
N PHE A 73 -2.99 -8.77 -7.73
CA PHE A 73 -3.61 -9.03 -6.44
C PHE A 73 -5.12 -9.31 -6.53
N ALA A 74 -5.71 -9.18 -7.73
CA ALA A 74 -7.13 -9.28 -7.96
C ALA A 74 -7.59 -10.74 -8.12
N HIS A 75 -7.42 -11.54 -7.08
CA HIS A 75 -7.89 -12.94 -7.00
C HIS A 75 -8.77 -13.13 -5.77
N LYS A 76 -9.90 -13.84 -5.94
CA LYS A 76 -10.79 -14.20 -4.82
C LYS A 76 -10.05 -15.00 -3.76
N GLY A 77 -10.14 -14.56 -2.52
CA GLY A 77 -9.45 -15.17 -1.39
C GLY A 77 -7.99 -14.69 -1.20
N MET A 78 -7.37 -14.03 -2.18
CA MET A 78 -6.06 -13.41 -2.02
C MET A 78 -6.18 -12.03 -1.36
N THR A 79 -6.99 -11.16 -1.92
CA THR A 79 -7.26 -9.81 -1.39
C THR A 79 -8.66 -9.76 -0.81
N SER A 80 -8.80 -9.25 0.40
CA SER A 80 -10.08 -9.02 1.08
C SER A 80 -10.41 -7.54 1.23
N ARG A 81 -9.41 -6.66 1.19
CA ARG A 81 -9.61 -5.22 1.35
C ARG A 81 -8.61 -4.42 0.53
N VAL A 82 -9.07 -3.32 -0.05
CA VAL A 82 -8.19 -2.35 -0.71
C VAL A 82 -8.52 -0.94 -0.25
N ILE A 83 -7.49 -0.19 0.13
CA ILE A 83 -7.55 1.23 0.48
C ILE A 83 -6.69 1.96 -0.55
N GLY A 84 -7.32 2.51 -1.59
CA GLY A 84 -6.61 3.09 -2.72
C GLY A 84 -6.95 4.56 -2.96
N GLY A 85 -5.95 5.34 -3.37
CA GLY A 85 -6.19 6.72 -3.78
C GLY A 85 -6.71 6.84 -5.22
N HIS A 86 -6.43 5.85 -6.06
CA HIS A 86 -6.81 5.85 -7.47
C HIS A 86 -6.89 4.43 -8.04
N TRP A 87 -7.95 4.08 -8.74
CA TRP A 87 -8.28 2.71 -9.12
C TRP A 87 -8.23 2.41 -10.62
N VAL A 88 -8.11 3.44 -11.49
CA VAL A 88 -8.32 3.31 -12.94
C VAL A 88 -7.32 2.38 -13.65
N TRP A 89 -6.14 2.14 -13.05
CA TRP A 89 -5.09 1.29 -13.61
C TRP A 89 -5.28 -0.21 -13.33
N SER A 90 -6.28 -0.57 -12.52
CA SER A 90 -6.51 -1.94 -12.07
C SER A 90 -7.95 -2.40 -12.32
N PRO A 91 -8.36 -2.64 -13.59
CA PRO A 91 -9.74 -3.01 -13.94
C PRO A 91 -10.20 -4.30 -13.27
N ARG A 92 -9.32 -5.29 -13.06
CA ARG A 92 -9.67 -6.53 -12.34
C ARG A 92 -10.05 -6.24 -10.88
N MET A 93 -9.29 -5.38 -10.20
CA MET A 93 -9.58 -4.99 -8.82
C MET A 93 -10.86 -4.16 -8.73
N GLN A 94 -11.11 -3.27 -9.71
CA GLN A 94 -12.38 -2.56 -9.80
C GLN A 94 -13.56 -3.51 -9.97
N GLN A 95 -13.39 -4.61 -10.75
CA GLN A 95 -14.44 -5.59 -10.91
C GLN A 95 -14.75 -6.30 -9.59
N MET A 96 -13.74 -6.73 -8.83
CA MET A 96 -13.92 -7.31 -7.51
C MET A 96 -14.65 -6.37 -6.54
N ALA A 97 -14.37 -5.06 -6.62
CA ALA A 97 -15.07 -4.05 -5.83
C ALA A 97 -16.55 -3.94 -6.23
N ARG A 98 -16.86 -3.92 -7.54
CA ARG A 98 -18.25 -3.90 -8.04
C ARG A 98 -19.05 -5.15 -7.66
N ASP A 99 -18.38 -6.30 -7.64
CA ASP A 99 -18.98 -7.59 -7.30
C ASP A 99 -19.09 -7.81 -5.76
N ASN A 100 -18.65 -6.85 -4.96
CA ASN A 100 -18.57 -6.95 -3.49
C ASN A 100 -17.70 -8.12 -2.99
N ASP A 101 -16.74 -8.57 -3.77
CA ASP A 101 -15.78 -9.62 -3.40
C ASP A 101 -14.71 -9.13 -2.42
N ILE A 102 -14.54 -7.82 -2.30
CA ILE A 102 -13.60 -7.14 -1.40
C ILE A 102 -14.24 -5.94 -0.71
N GLU A 103 -13.72 -5.55 0.43
CA GLU A 103 -13.98 -4.22 1.00
C GLU A 103 -13.17 -3.17 0.22
N ALA A 104 -13.86 -2.24 -0.43
CA ALA A 104 -13.22 -1.23 -1.28
C ALA A 104 -13.36 0.18 -0.67
N TYR A 105 -12.22 0.83 -0.48
CA TYR A 105 -12.15 2.20 0.05
C TYR A 105 -11.36 3.10 -0.88
N VAL A 106 -11.78 4.36 -0.98
CA VAL A 106 -11.02 5.41 -1.64
C VAL A 106 -10.75 6.56 -0.66
N LEU A 107 -9.46 6.89 -0.51
CA LEU A 107 -9.00 8.04 0.25
C LEU A 107 -8.17 8.95 -0.68
N PRO A 108 -8.10 10.27 -0.44
CA PRO A 108 -7.24 11.14 -1.25
C PRO A 108 -5.78 10.64 -1.23
N GLY A 109 -5.16 10.49 -2.39
CA GLY A 109 -3.80 9.94 -2.48
C GLY A 109 -2.77 10.69 -1.64
N GLY A 110 -2.83 12.04 -1.65
CA GLY A 110 -1.97 12.85 -0.79
C GLY A 110 -2.21 12.65 0.71
N VAL A 111 -3.45 12.32 1.10
CA VAL A 111 -3.78 11.94 2.49
C VAL A 111 -3.13 10.61 2.85
N ILE A 112 -3.20 9.59 1.97
CA ILE A 112 -2.55 8.31 2.23
C ILE A 112 -1.04 8.50 2.41
N MET A 113 -0.38 9.27 1.53
CA MET A 113 1.05 9.57 1.63
C MET A 113 1.43 10.25 2.96
N GLN A 114 0.61 11.21 3.41
CA GLN A 114 0.82 11.88 4.70
C GLN A 114 0.50 10.96 5.87
N LEU A 115 -0.57 10.16 5.78
CA LEU A 115 -0.96 9.20 6.82
C LEU A 115 0.17 8.18 7.09
N MET A 116 0.88 7.72 6.06
CA MET A 116 2.02 6.84 6.26
C MET A 116 3.15 7.50 7.07
N ARG A 117 3.35 8.81 6.95
CA ARG A 117 4.30 9.57 7.80
C ARG A 117 3.84 9.63 9.25
N GLU A 118 2.54 9.83 9.48
CA GLU A 118 1.95 9.84 10.82
C GLU A 118 2.04 8.44 11.47
N VAL A 119 1.78 7.38 10.71
CA VAL A 119 1.96 5.98 11.17
C VAL A 119 3.43 5.72 11.52
N ALA A 120 4.36 6.13 10.66
CA ALA A 120 5.79 6.01 10.92
C ALA A 120 6.24 6.74 12.19
N ALA A 121 5.62 7.87 12.49
CA ALA A 121 5.89 8.67 13.69
C ALA A 121 5.15 8.18 14.96
N GLY A 122 4.35 7.10 14.86
CA GLY A 122 3.53 6.60 15.97
C GLY A 122 2.43 7.56 16.41
N ARG A 123 1.98 8.45 15.50
CA ARG A 123 0.93 9.42 15.79
C ARG A 123 -0.45 8.80 15.63
N PRO A 124 -1.49 9.38 16.28
CA PRO A 124 -2.83 8.79 16.32
C PRO A 124 -3.61 8.94 15.00
N GLY A 125 -2.96 9.22 13.88
CA GLY A 125 -3.54 9.41 12.56
C GLY A 125 -3.26 10.79 11.99
N LEU A 126 -3.76 11.05 10.79
CA LEU A 126 -3.61 12.35 10.10
C LEU A 126 -4.82 13.23 10.35
N ILE A 127 -4.60 14.40 10.92
CA ILE A 127 -5.63 15.42 11.13
C ILE A 127 -5.50 16.49 10.04
N THR A 128 -6.55 16.70 9.26
CA THR A 128 -6.54 17.65 8.14
C THR A 128 -7.96 18.10 7.78
N HIS A 129 -8.09 19.24 7.13
CA HIS A 129 -9.35 19.71 6.54
C HIS A 129 -9.64 19.03 5.17
N VAL A 130 -8.66 18.37 4.58
CA VAL A 130 -8.80 17.71 3.28
C VAL A 130 -9.84 16.60 3.36
N GLY A 131 -10.87 16.71 2.53
CA GLY A 131 -11.95 15.73 2.46
C GLY A 131 -13.23 16.13 3.19
N LEU A 132 -13.24 17.17 4.00
CA LEU A 132 -14.48 17.65 4.65
C LEU A 132 -15.58 17.95 3.62
N GLY A 133 -16.79 17.41 3.86
CA GLY A 133 -17.95 17.57 3.00
C GLY A 133 -17.88 16.83 1.67
N THR A 134 -16.85 15.98 1.46
CA THR A 134 -16.73 15.12 0.28
C THR A 134 -17.09 13.68 0.61
N PHE A 135 -16.98 12.78 -0.37
CA PHE A 135 -17.27 11.34 -0.19
C PHE A 135 -16.42 10.64 0.90
N VAL A 136 -15.27 11.22 1.31
CA VAL A 136 -14.47 10.64 2.41
C VAL A 136 -14.86 11.14 3.78
N ASP A 137 -15.72 12.17 3.86
CA ASP A 137 -16.30 12.62 5.13
C ASP A 137 -17.24 11.53 5.67
N PRO A 138 -17.07 11.07 6.93
CA PRO A 138 -17.92 10.00 7.49
C PRO A 138 -19.39 10.40 7.62
N ARG A 139 -19.71 11.68 7.53
CA ARG A 139 -21.09 12.19 7.48
C ARG A 139 -21.73 12.03 6.10
N VAL A 140 -20.95 11.65 5.06
CA VAL A 140 -21.40 11.42 3.69
C VAL A 140 -21.26 9.92 3.37
N GLU A 141 -20.06 9.44 3.00
CA GLU A 141 -19.81 8.04 2.64
C GLU A 141 -18.60 7.44 3.36
N GLY A 142 -17.75 8.26 4.01
CA GLY A 142 -16.58 7.78 4.76
C GLY A 142 -15.51 7.09 3.90
N GLY A 143 -15.49 7.35 2.60
CA GLY A 143 -14.57 6.73 1.64
C GLY A 143 -14.94 5.30 1.24
N GLN A 144 -16.11 4.79 1.63
CA GLN A 144 -16.60 3.46 1.27
C GLN A 144 -17.08 3.46 -0.18
N MET A 145 -16.60 2.51 -0.99
CA MET A 145 -16.93 2.43 -2.42
C MET A 145 -17.99 1.36 -2.73
N ASN A 146 -18.25 0.44 -1.81
CA ASN A 146 -19.18 -0.65 -2.00
C ASN A 146 -19.81 -1.12 -0.68
N GLU A 147 -20.82 -1.99 -0.80
CA GLU A 147 -21.58 -2.49 0.36
C GLU A 147 -20.75 -3.36 1.32
N SER A 148 -19.69 -3.99 0.84
CA SER A 148 -18.78 -4.79 1.68
C SER A 148 -17.91 -3.95 2.59
N ALA A 149 -17.64 -2.69 2.22
CA ALA A 149 -16.87 -1.76 3.03
C ALA A 149 -17.70 -1.26 4.22
N LYS A 150 -17.35 -1.67 5.44
CA LYS A 150 -18.09 -1.32 6.67
C LYS A 150 -17.26 -0.56 7.71
N ALA A 151 -15.94 -0.63 7.61
CA ALA A 151 -15.07 0.02 8.59
C ALA A 151 -15.06 1.54 8.39
N ASN A 152 -15.10 2.28 9.49
CA ASN A 152 -14.83 3.72 9.44
C ASN A 152 -13.32 3.93 9.43
N LEU A 153 -12.81 4.54 8.36
CA LEU A 153 -11.39 4.92 8.23
C LEU A 153 -11.15 6.39 8.57
N THR A 154 -12.23 7.14 8.77
CA THR A 154 -12.21 8.59 9.07
C THR A 154 -13.18 8.92 10.19
N GLU A 155 -12.87 9.96 10.92
CA GLU A 155 -13.79 10.55 11.91
C GLU A 155 -13.70 12.08 11.85
N VAL A 156 -14.77 12.75 12.26
CA VAL A 156 -14.78 14.22 12.41
C VAL A 156 -14.31 14.56 13.82
N ILE A 157 -13.35 15.47 13.92
CA ILE A 157 -12.90 16.04 15.20
C ILE A 157 -12.99 17.57 15.15
N THR A 158 -13.27 18.19 16.26
CA THR A 158 -13.33 19.65 16.37
C THR A 158 -12.16 20.17 17.19
N ILE A 159 -11.37 21.07 16.62
CA ILE A 159 -10.25 21.74 17.29
C ILE A 159 -10.48 23.24 17.17
N ASP A 160 -10.49 23.95 18.30
CA ASP A 160 -10.71 25.41 18.37
C ASP A 160 -11.97 25.87 17.60
N GLY A 161 -13.05 25.07 17.70
CA GLY A 161 -14.33 25.37 17.06
C GLY A 161 -14.37 25.13 15.54
N LYS A 162 -13.35 24.49 14.97
CA LYS A 162 -13.29 24.13 13.54
C LYS A 162 -13.26 22.62 13.37
N ASP A 163 -14.03 22.12 12.42
CA ASP A 163 -14.04 20.70 12.06
C ASP A 163 -12.84 20.32 11.20
N TYR A 164 -12.32 19.13 11.46
CA TYR A 164 -11.28 18.44 10.69
C TYR A 164 -11.68 16.99 10.53
N LEU A 165 -11.11 16.33 9.52
CA LEU A 165 -11.10 14.88 9.46
C LEU A 165 -9.84 14.35 10.13
N ARG A 166 -10.00 13.32 10.96
CA ARG A 166 -8.92 12.47 11.41
C ARG A 166 -9.00 11.17 10.60
N TYR A 167 -8.00 10.93 9.79
CA TYR A 167 -7.79 9.65 9.13
C TYR A 167 -7.10 8.70 10.09
N LEU A 168 -7.72 7.55 10.35
CA LEU A 168 -7.26 6.60 11.36
C LEU A 168 -5.95 5.94 10.91
N PRO A 169 -5.01 5.64 11.84
CA PRO A 169 -3.75 5.02 11.49
C PRO A 169 -3.96 3.59 11.00
N ILE A 170 -3.20 3.20 9.98
CA ILE A 170 -3.22 1.87 9.39
C ILE A 170 -1.82 1.28 9.51
N SER A 171 -1.64 0.31 10.39
CA SER A 171 -0.37 -0.40 10.54
C SER A 171 -0.06 -1.24 9.31
N VAL A 172 1.16 -1.14 8.78
CA VAL A 172 1.60 -1.84 7.58
C VAL A 172 2.43 -3.06 7.98
N SER A 173 1.98 -4.27 7.63
CA SER A 173 2.68 -5.53 7.95
C SER A 173 3.88 -5.76 7.03
N VAL A 174 3.77 -5.34 5.76
CA VAL A 174 4.83 -5.46 4.77
C VAL A 174 4.72 -4.36 3.73
N ALA A 175 5.83 -3.74 3.37
CA ALA A 175 5.91 -2.81 2.24
C ALA A 175 6.66 -3.49 1.09
N LEU A 176 6.07 -3.48 -0.12
CA LEU A 176 6.68 -3.93 -1.36
C LEU A 176 7.09 -2.70 -2.18
N LEU A 177 8.38 -2.46 -2.25
CA LEU A 177 8.95 -1.22 -2.77
C LEU A 177 9.96 -1.51 -3.87
N ARG A 178 10.29 -0.48 -4.63
CA ARG A 178 11.33 -0.53 -5.67
C ARG A 178 12.38 0.55 -5.44
N GLY A 179 13.63 0.18 -5.71
CA GLY A 179 14.77 1.08 -5.70
C GLY A 179 15.79 0.68 -6.76
N SER A 180 16.82 1.49 -6.95
CA SER A 180 17.87 1.25 -7.95
C SER A 180 18.88 0.23 -7.45
N TYR A 181 19.54 0.51 -6.34
CA TYR A 181 20.58 -0.35 -5.76
C TYR A 181 20.45 -0.46 -4.25
N ALA A 182 21.01 -1.53 -3.71
CA ALA A 182 21.11 -1.75 -2.27
C ALA A 182 22.56 -2.10 -1.89
N ASP A 183 23.02 -1.61 -0.74
CA ASP A 183 24.26 -2.03 -0.13
C ASP A 183 24.03 -3.08 0.99
N GLU A 184 25.13 -3.61 1.55
CA GLU A 184 25.07 -4.64 2.59
C GLU A 184 24.48 -4.14 3.92
N ASP A 185 24.52 -2.83 4.16
CA ASP A 185 23.95 -2.19 5.34
C ASP A 185 22.45 -1.94 5.21
N GLY A 186 21.89 -2.12 3.99
CA GLY A 186 20.46 -1.93 3.69
C GLY A 186 20.10 -0.51 3.27
N ASN A 187 21.08 0.29 2.91
CA ASN A 187 20.81 1.57 2.25
C ASN A 187 20.32 1.32 0.82
N ILE A 188 19.27 2.03 0.43
CA ILE A 188 18.64 1.90 -0.89
C ILE A 188 18.81 3.22 -1.64
N SER A 189 19.39 3.16 -2.86
CA SER A 189 19.40 4.31 -3.76
C SER A 189 18.17 4.33 -4.67
N LEU A 190 17.79 5.53 -5.10
CA LEU A 190 16.70 5.77 -6.05
C LEU A 190 17.21 6.52 -7.29
N GLU A 191 18.50 6.49 -7.54
CA GLU A 191 19.18 7.34 -8.55
C GLU A 191 18.76 7.05 -9.99
N GLU A 192 18.30 5.84 -10.28
CA GLU A 192 17.78 5.46 -11.60
C GLU A 192 16.25 5.41 -11.62
N GLU A 193 15.58 5.69 -10.51
CA GLU A 193 14.13 5.75 -10.47
C GLU A 193 13.63 7.13 -10.91
N PRO A 194 12.56 7.18 -11.72
CA PRO A 194 12.04 8.45 -12.25
C PRO A 194 11.39 9.34 -11.19
N ALA A 195 11.06 8.78 -10.04
CA ALA A 195 10.47 9.48 -8.91
C ALA A 195 10.68 8.67 -7.62
N ASN A 196 10.60 9.32 -6.47
CA ASN A 196 10.64 8.66 -5.17
C ASN A 196 9.24 8.48 -4.53
N LEU A 197 8.22 9.16 -5.03
CA LEU A 197 6.84 9.09 -4.54
C LEU A 197 6.77 9.05 -3.00
N ASP A 198 6.01 8.08 -2.45
CA ASP A 198 5.86 7.85 -1.02
C ASP A 198 6.68 6.65 -0.49
N ILE A 199 7.70 6.19 -1.22
CA ILE A 199 8.57 5.05 -0.87
C ILE A 199 9.10 5.19 0.57
N TYR A 200 9.69 6.35 0.91
CA TYR A 200 10.23 6.58 2.24
C TYR A 200 9.17 6.50 3.35
N ALA A 201 8.03 7.14 3.12
CA ALA A 201 6.94 7.16 4.09
C ALA A 201 6.37 5.74 4.32
N MET A 202 6.18 4.97 3.25
CA MET A 202 5.68 3.60 3.30
C MET A 202 6.70 2.67 3.96
N ALA A 203 7.99 2.78 3.63
CA ALA A 203 9.05 2.00 4.27
C ALA A 203 9.11 2.27 5.78
N ALA A 204 9.10 3.54 6.19
CA ALA A 204 9.12 3.94 7.58
C ALA A 204 7.86 3.48 8.34
N ALA A 205 6.67 3.57 7.72
CA ALA A 205 5.43 3.10 8.29
C ALA A 205 5.48 1.57 8.55
N ALA A 206 5.91 0.78 7.57
CA ALA A 206 6.04 -0.67 7.73
C ALA A 206 7.07 -1.01 8.82
N HIS A 207 8.27 -0.40 8.79
CA HIS A 207 9.31 -0.66 9.78
C HIS A 207 8.83 -0.34 11.20
N ASN A 208 8.26 0.83 11.42
CA ASN A 208 7.85 1.28 12.75
C ASN A 208 6.55 0.63 13.24
N SER A 209 5.78 -0.01 12.35
CA SER A 209 4.69 -0.91 12.71
C SER A 209 5.16 -2.33 13.10
N GLY A 210 6.47 -2.59 13.14
CA GLY A 210 7.03 -3.92 13.39
C GLY A 210 6.94 -4.85 12.18
N GLY A 211 6.62 -4.32 11.02
CA GLY A 211 6.49 -5.05 9.76
C GLY A 211 7.81 -5.23 9.01
N LYS A 212 7.73 -5.72 7.79
CA LYS A 212 8.87 -5.96 6.91
C LYS A 212 8.90 -4.95 5.77
N VAL A 213 10.10 -4.56 5.37
CA VAL A 213 10.33 -3.71 4.20
C VAL A 213 11.09 -4.52 3.17
N ILE A 214 10.48 -4.75 2.01
CA ILE A 214 11.03 -5.56 0.93
C ILE A 214 11.23 -4.66 -0.28
N PHE A 215 12.49 -4.52 -0.71
CA PHE A 215 12.84 -3.77 -1.89
C PHE A 215 13.21 -4.68 -3.05
N GLN A 216 12.58 -4.46 -4.20
CA GLN A 216 13.10 -4.90 -5.48
C GLN A 216 14.17 -3.92 -5.91
N VAL A 217 15.39 -4.39 -6.15
CA VAL A 217 16.51 -3.57 -6.64
C VAL A 217 17.11 -4.15 -7.90
N LYS A 218 17.76 -3.30 -8.70
CA LYS A 218 18.45 -3.69 -9.93
C LYS A 218 19.75 -4.43 -9.63
N GLY A 219 20.42 -4.05 -8.55
CA GLY A 219 21.71 -4.63 -8.19
C GLY A 219 22.19 -4.28 -6.78
N ARG A 220 23.33 -4.87 -6.43
CA ARG A 220 24.05 -4.59 -5.19
C ARG A 220 25.22 -3.66 -5.45
N VAL A 221 25.53 -2.82 -4.48
CA VAL A 221 26.70 -1.95 -4.46
C VAL A 221 27.46 -2.12 -3.14
N PRO A 222 28.77 -1.85 -3.09
CA PRO A 222 29.51 -1.80 -1.85
C PRO A 222 28.93 -0.76 -0.89
N SER A 223 29.01 -1.02 0.41
CA SER A 223 28.76 0.02 1.43
C SER A 223 29.84 1.09 1.36
N ASN A 224 29.44 2.37 1.40
CA ASN A 224 30.37 3.52 1.41
C ASN A 224 30.76 3.89 2.83
#